data_0789d6e1bd0b4ff48e1f3f47dc43f93c
#
_entry.id   0789d6e1bd0b4ff48e1f3f47dc43f93c
#
_cell.length_a   1.000
_cell.length_b   1.000
_cell.length_c   1.000
_cell.angle_alpha   90.00
_cell.angle_beta   90.00
_cell.angle_gamma   90.00
#
_symmetry.space_group_name_H-M   'P 1'
#
loop_
_entity.id
_entity.type
_entity.pdbx_description
1 polymer ?
#
loop_
_entity_poly.entity_id
_entity_poly.type
_entity_poly.pdbx_seq_one_letter_code
_entity_poly.pdbx_strand_id
1 'polypeptide(L)' 'MNLSESIKQRYRTDTAGKTPTELQRELRKRGVRGFVVNVSHNRVTMLVDRRDIKRNKECLK' A
#
# COMPACT_ATOMS: atom_id res chain seq x y z
N MET A 1 -9.86 -5.59 -15.71
CA MET A 1 -9.88 -5.02 -14.35
C MET A 1 -10.44 -3.62 -14.39
N ASN A 2 -11.36 -3.33 -13.54
CA ASN A 2 -11.99 -2.03 -13.50
C ASN A 2 -11.25 -1.12 -12.51
N LEU A 3 -10.56 -0.12 -13.05
CA LEU A 3 -9.75 0.79 -12.22
C LEU A 3 -10.59 1.65 -11.29
N SER A 4 -11.87 1.83 -11.59
CA SER A 4 -12.74 2.62 -10.73
C SER A 4 -12.99 1.97 -9.38
N GLU A 5 -12.68 0.70 -9.24
CA GLU A 5 -12.84 -0.01 -7.97
C GLU A 5 -11.58 0.01 -7.13
N SER A 6 -10.53 0.66 -7.60
CA SER A 6 -9.27 0.76 -6.88
C SER A 6 -9.09 2.18 -6.37
N ILE A 7 -8.59 2.29 -5.15
CA ILE A 7 -8.39 3.57 -4.49
C ILE A 7 -6.94 3.68 -4.05
N LYS A 8 -6.38 4.88 -4.15
CA LYS A 8 -5.02 5.13 -3.66
C LYS A 8 -5.06 5.29 -2.15
N GLN A 9 -4.29 4.48 -1.46
CA GLN A 9 -4.16 4.53 -0.01
C GLN A 9 -2.70 4.76 0.35
N ARG A 10 -2.48 5.49 1.42
CA ARG A 10 -1.14 5.77 1.91
C ARG A 10 -0.88 5.01 3.20
N TYR A 11 0.31 4.44 3.29
CA TYR A 11 0.71 3.69 4.47
C TYR A 11 2.03 4.24 4.97
N ARG A 12 2.16 4.39 6.26
CA ARG A 12 3.41 4.81 6.87
C ARG A 12 4.28 3.57 7.09
N THR A 13 5.48 3.61 6.53
CA THR A 13 6.46 2.57 6.72
C THR A 13 7.84 3.12 6.43
N ASP A 14 8.87 2.50 7.00
CA ASP A 14 10.24 2.89 6.72
C ASP A 14 10.59 2.50 5.30
N THR A 15 10.88 3.50 4.47
CA THR A 15 11.20 3.28 3.06
C THR A 15 12.69 3.39 2.75
N ALA A 16 13.51 3.74 3.73
CA ALA A 16 14.92 3.98 3.52
C ALA A 16 15.64 2.69 3.07
N GLY A 17 16.31 2.79 1.91
CA GLY A 17 17.07 1.67 1.38
C GLY A 17 16.25 0.51 0.88
N LYS A 18 14.95 0.71 0.69
CA LYS A 18 14.06 -0.37 0.26
C LYS A 18 13.50 -0.11 -1.12
N THR A 19 13.41 -1.18 -1.92
CA THR A 19 12.78 -1.11 -3.24
C THR A 19 11.27 -1.20 -3.09
N PRO A 20 10.50 -0.73 -4.09
CA PRO A 20 9.05 -0.89 -4.06
C PRO A 20 8.61 -2.35 -3.89
N THR A 21 9.35 -3.28 -4.48
CA THR A 21 9.04 -4.70 -4.36
C THR A 21 9.18 -5.18 -2.91
N GLU A 22 10.23 -4.74 -2.23
CA GLU A 22 10.43 -5.09 -0.84
C GLU A 22 9.34 -4.50 0.04
N LEU A 23 8.97 -3.25 -0.21
CA LEU A 23 7.91 -2.60 0.56
C LEU A 23 6.57 -3.30 0.37
N GLN A 24 6.28 -3.69 -0.86
CA GLN A 24 5.04 -4.42 -1.13
C GLN A 24 5.00 -5.74 -0.39
N ARG A 25 6.13 -6.44 -0.35
CA ARG A 25 6.24 -7.72 0.36
C ARG A 25 6.04 -7.54 1.86
N GLU A 26 6.67 -6.52 2.43
CA GLU A 26 6.53 -6.24 3.86
C GLU A 26 5.10 -5.90 4.23
N LEU A 27 4.46 -5.05 3.43
CA LEU A 27 3.09 -4.67 3.70
C LEU A 27 2.14 -5.87 3.59
N ARG A 28 2.41 -6.75 2.63
CA ARG A 28 1.61 -7.96 2.50
C ARG A 28 1.73 -8.85 3.74
N LYS A 29 2.92 -8.95 4.32
CA LYS A 29 3.12 -9.70 5.55
C LYS A 29 2.35 -9.11 6.71
N ARG A 30 2.10 -7.80 6.67
CA ARG A 30 1.32 -7.11 7.71
C ARG A 30 -0.17 -7.15 7.43
N GLY A 31 -0.59 -7.85 6.39
CA GLY A 31 -2.00 -7.97 6.03
C GLY A 31 -2.51 -6.87 5.13
N VAL A 32 -1.62 -6.07 4.56
CA VAL A 32 -2.01 -4.99 3.64
C VAL A 32 -1.94 -5.53 2.21
N ARG A 33 -3.05 -5.41 1.48
CA ARG A 33 -3.13 -5.84 0.09
C ARG A 33 -3.18 -4.64 -0.84
N GLY A 34 -2.55 -4.78 -2.00
CA GLY A 34 -2.54 -3.72 -3.01
C GLY A 34 -1.23 -3.71 -3.76
N PHE A 35 -1.10 -2.72 -4.65
CA PHE A 35 0.12 -2.55 -5.43
C PHE A 35 0.76 -1.22 -5.09
N VAL A 36 2.06 -1.24 -4.85
CA VAL A 36 2.82 -0.02 -4.62
C VAL A 36 2.92 0.74 -5.94
N VAL A 37 2.39 1.96 -5.96
CA VAL A 37 2.43 2.81 -7.15
C VAL A 37 3.34 4.02 -6.96
N ASN A 38 3.66 4.36 -5.72
CA ASN A 38 4.57 5.45 -5.44
C ASN A 38 5.21 5.26 -4.07
N VAL A 39 6.44 5.71 -3.93
CA VAL A 39 7.18 5.62 -2.66
C VAL A 39 7.69 7.01 -2.31
N SER A 40 7.38 7.48 -1.12
CA SER A 40 7.87 8.74 -0.60
C SER A 40 8.61 8.48 0.69
N HIS A 41 9.21 9.52 1.26
CA HIS A 41 9.93 9.38 2.53
C HIS A 41 8.99 8.87 3.64
N ASN A 42 9.26 7.69 4.14
CA ASN A 42 8.47 7.04 5.19
C ASN A 42 6.99 6.83 4.84
N ARG A 43 6.66 6.87 3.55
CA ARG A 43 5.28 6.65 3.11
C ARG A 43 5.27 5.87 1.82
N VAL A 44 4.27 5.02 1.70
CA VAL A 44 4.06 4.22 0.49
C VAL A 44 2.63 4.47 0.03
N THR A 45 2.46 4.81 -1.25
CA THR A 45 1.14 4.92 -1.85
C THR A 45 0.85 3.63 -2.59
N MET A 46 -0.27 3.01 -2.27
CA MET A 46 -0.67 1.76 -2.90
C MET A 46 -2.03 1.91 -3.55
N LEU A 47 -2.22 1.19 -4.63
CA LEU A 47 -3.51 1.06 -5.27
C LEU A 47 -4.21 -0.14 -4.67
N VAL A 48 -5.29 0.09 -3.94
CA VAL A 48 -5.98 -0.93 -3.16
C VAL A 48 -7.40 -1.12 -3.68
N ASP A 49 -7.81 -2.37 -3.85
CA ASP A 49 -9.18 -2.68 -4.22
C ASP A 49 -10.13 -2.24 -3.10
N ARG A 50 -11.28 -1.70 -3.48
CA ARG A 50 -12.27 -1.23 -2.49
C ARG A 50 -12.64 -2.30 -1.49
N ARG A 51 -12.67 -3.55 -1.92
CA ARG A 51 -13.02 -4.67 -1.04
C ARG A 51 -11.96 -4.92 0.03
N ASP A 52 -10.72 -4.55 -0.24
CA ASP A 52 -9.63 -4.78 0.69
C ASP A 52 -9.41 -3.62 1.67
N ILE A 53 -10.05 -2.48 1.44
CA ILE A 53 -9.84 -1.31 2.29
C ILE A 53 -10.22 -1.60 3.74
N LYS A 54 -11.30 -2.32 3.95
CA LYS A 54 -11.74 -2.66 5.30
C LYS A 54 -10.80 -3.61 6.01
N ARG A 55 -10.00 -4.36 5.25
CA ARG A 55 -9.05 -5.32 5.80
C ARG A 55 -7.70 -4.69 6.09
N ASN A 56 -7.39 -3.58 5.44
CA ASN A 56 -6.11 -2.91 5.61
C ASN A 56 -6.19 -1.93 6.76
N LYS A 57 -5.75 -2.36 7.92
CA LYS A 57 -5.91 -1.58 9.16
C LYS A 57 -4.87 -0.50 9.36
N GLU A 58 -3.82 -0.47 8.55
CA GLU A 58 -2.72 0.47 8.72
C GLU A 58 -2.80 1.65 7.77
N CYS A 59 -3.94 1.86 7.15
CA CYS A 59 -4.12 2.95 6.21
C CYS A 59 -4.07 4.30 6.93
N LEU A 60 -3.34 5.24 6.35
CA LEU A 60 -3.31 6.63 6.83
C LEU A 60 -4.45 7.39 6.19
N LYS A 61 -5.13 8.17 6.98
CA LYS A 61 -6.17 9.03 6.46
C LYS A 61 -5.68 10.47 6.39
#